data_cc6e58a1bae6e5f4c6808dab0a40f095
#
_entry.id   cc6e58a1bae6e5f4c6808dab0a40f095
#
_cell.length_a   1.000
_cell.length_b   1.000
_cell.length_c   1.000
_cell.angle_alpha   90.00
_cell.angle_beta   90.00
_cell.angle_gamma   90.00
#
_symmetry.space_group_name_H-M   'P 1'
#
loop_
_entity.id
_entity.type
_entity.pdbx_description
1 polymer ?
#
loop_
_entity_poly.entity_id
_entity_poly.type
_entity_poly.pdbx_seq_one_letter_code
_entity_poly.pdbx_strand_id
1 'polypeptide(L)'
;IENLVKPFVSAFQKDAIEQLEGQIASARIPLGRLASPQLYWVMSGNDFTLDINNPDAPKVLCVGNNPDRQAIYGAALGLYNARLVKLVNKKGKLKSSLIIDELPTIYFKGLDNLIATARSNKVSTCLGFQDFSQLERDYGQK
;
A
#
# COMPACT_ATOMS: atom_id res chain seq x y z
N ILE A 1 -2.98 15.83 9.39
CA ILE A 1 -4.45 15.64 9.43
C ILE A 1 -5.14 16.96 9.09
N GLU A 2 -4.76 18.06 9.71
CA GLU A 2 -5.40 19.38 9.55
C GLU A 2 -5.50 19.84 8.08
N ASN A 3 -4.42 19.70 7.29
CA ASN A 3 -4.42 20.05 5.86
C ASN A 3 -5.35 19.18 5.00
N LEU A 4 -5.63 17.96 5.42
CA LEU A 4 -6.53 17.06 4.70
C LEU A 4 -8.00 17.40 4.95
N VAL A 5 -8.32 17.91 6.13
CA VAL A 5 -9.69 18.26 6.54
C VAL A 5 -10.06 19.70 6.16
N LYS A 6 -9.05 20.57 5.97
CA LYS A 6 -9.23 21.99 5.68
C LYS A 6 -10.21 22.30 4.51
N PRO A 7 -10.21 21.58 3.37
CA PRO A 7 -11.17 21.82 2.29
C PRO A 7 -12.63 21.65 2.74
N PHE A 8 -12.91 20.61 3.53
CA PHE A 8 -14.25 20.33 4.06
C PHE A 8 -14.70 21.41 5.05
N VAL A 9 -13.82 21.78 5.98
CA VAL A 9 -14.08 22.83 6.96
C VAL A 9 -14.32 24.18 6.27
N SER A 10 -13.51 24.51 5.24
CA SER A 10 -13.66 25.74 4.47
C SER A 10 -14.99 25.80 3.71
N ALA A 11 -15.41 24.67 3.10
CA ALA A 11 -16.70 24.61 2.39
C ALA A 11 -17.87 24.77 3.37
N PHE A 12 -17.79 24.14 4.54
CA PHE A 12 -18.80 24.28 5.58
C PHE A 12 -18.89 25.72 6.12
N GLN A 13 -17.75 26.36 6.44
CA GLN A 13 -17.72 27.73 6.93
C GLN A 13 -18.20 28.78 5.93
N LYS A 14 -18.10 28.50 4.63
CA LYS A 14 -18.59 29.36 3.54
C LYS A 14 -20.01 29.07 3.12
N ASP A 15 -20.71 28.20 3.84
CA ASP A 15 -22.08 27.75 3.51
C ASP A 15 -22.22 27.15 2.08
N ALA A 16 -21.11 26.62 1.56
CA ALA A 16 -21.04 25.99 0.25
C ALA A 16 -21.45 24.51 0.35
N ILE A 17 -22.71 24.26 0.70
CA ILE A 17 -23.19 22.90 1.05
C ILE A 17 -23.09 21.94 -0.14
N GLU A 18 -23.48 22.35 -1.35
CA GLU A 18 -23.37 21.50 -2.55
C GLU A 18 -21.92 21.06 -2.81
N GLN A 19 -20.96 21.97 -2.64
CA GLN A 19 -19.54 21.67 -2.78
C GLN A 19 -19.07 20.70 -1.68
N LEU A 20 -19.55 20.88 -0.45
CA LEU A 20 -19.24 20.00 0.68
C LEU A 20 -19.76 18.58 0.43
N GLU A 21 -21.03 18.47 -0.01
CA GLU A 21 -21.62 17.18 -0.35
C GLU A 21 -20.86 16.46 -1.47
N GLY A 22 -20.47 17.16 -2.53
CA GLY A 22 -19.64 16.61 -3.60
C GLY A 22 -18.27 16.11 -3.11
N GLN A 23 -17.63 16.86 -2.21
CA GLN A 23 -16.35 16.44 -1.60
C GLN A 23 -16.51 15.20 -0.71
N ILE A 24 -17.58 15.16 0.10
CA ILE A 24 -17.90 14.01 0.95
C ILE A 24 -18.20 12.77 0.10
N ALA A 25 -19.01 12.91 -0.95
CA ALA A 25 -19.34 11.82 -1.87
C ALA A 25 -18.07 11.26 -2.54
N SER A 26 -17.18 12.14 -3.01
CA SER A 26 -15.90 11.75 -3.63
C SER A 26 -14.98 11.00 -2.67
N ALA A 27 -14.96 11.39 -1.40
CA ALA A 27 -14.19 10.70 -0.37
C ALA A 27 -14.82 9.37 0.06
N ARG A 28 -16.17 9.32 0.10
CA ARG A 28 -16.93 8.16 0.58
C ARG A 28 -16.74 6.92 -0.30
N ILE A 29 -16.67 7.11 -1.62
CA ILE A 29 -16.51 5.99 -2.58
C ILE A 29 -15.24 5.18 -2.32
N PRO A 30 -14.02 5.76 -2.33
CA PRO A 30 -12.79 5.00 -2.06
C PRO A 30 -12.70 4.49 -0.62
N LEU A 31 -13.19 5.26 0.37
CA LEU A 31 -13.19 4.84 1.78
C LEU A 31 -14.17 3.70 2.04
N GLY A 32 -15.29 3.64 1.32
CA GLY A 32 -16.27 2.56 1.43
C GLY A 32 -15.67 1.18 1.11
N ARG A 33 -14.65 1.12 0.26
CA ARG A 33 -13.93 -0.12 -0.03
C ARG A 33 -13.14 -0.64 1.17
N LEU A 34 -12.72 0.23 2.06
CA LEU A 34 -11.99 -0.12 3.29
C LEU A 34 -12.93 -0.43 4.47
N ALA A 35 -14.22 -0.14 4.34
CA ALA A 35 -15.23 -0.35 5.37
C ALA A 35 -15.72 -1.82 5.39
N SER A 36 -14.80 -2.78 5.56
CA SER A 36 -15.15 -4.19 5.75
C SER A 36 -14.79 -4.65 7.16
N PRO A 37 -15.62 -5.50 7.80
CA PRO A 37 -15.31 -6.03 9.14
C PRO A 37 -13.95 -6.72 9.21
N GLN A 38 -13.56 -7.43 8.16
CA GLN A 38 -12.29 -8.14 8.08
C GLN A 38 -11.10 -7.16 8.03
N LEU A 39 -11.18 -6.11 7.21
CA LEU A 39 -10.15 -5.07 7.18
C LEU A 39 -10.10 -4.29 8.48
N TYR A 40 -11.24 -3.96 9.06
CA TYR A 40 -11.29 -3.31 10.37
C TYR A 40 -10.55 -4.14 11.42
N TRP A 41 -10.81 -5.44 11.49
CA TRP A 41 -10.13 -6.35 12.41
C TRP A 41 -8.61 -6.34 12.22
N VAL A 42 -8.13 -6.53 10.99
CA VAL A 42 -6.70 -6.58 10.68
C VAL A 42 -6.02 -5.23 10.93
N MET A 43 -6.67 -4.12 10.60
CA MET A 43 -6.04 -2.78 10.69
C MET A 43 -6.16 -2.14 12.06
N SER A 44 -7.01 -2.64 12.94
CA SER A 44 -7.12 -2.16 14.33
C SER A 44 -6.22 -2.93 15.31
N GLY A 45 -5.61 -4.04 14.88
CA GLY A 45 -4.60 -4.77 15.66
C GLY A 45 -3.21 -4.13 15.59
N ASN A 46 -2.35 -4.52 16.53
CA ASN A 46 -0.94 -4.11 16.56
C ASN A 46 -0.06 -5.29 17.02
N ASP A 47 -0.24 -6.47 16.41
CA ASP A 47 0.38 -7.72 16.84
C ASP A 47 1.80 -7.88 16.33
N PHE A 48 2.19 -7.15 15.27
CA PHE A 48 3.51 -7.20 14.68
C PHE A 48 3.91 -5.87 14.02
N THR A 49 5.20 -5.72 13.72
CA THR A 49 5.74 -4.57 13.00
C THR A 49 6.21 -4.98 11.61
N LEU A 50 6.03 -4.10 10.63
CA LEU A 50 6.49 -4.29 9.24
C LEU A 50 8.02 -4.12 9.07
N ASP A 51 8.75 -3.82 10.12
CA ASP A 51 10.22 -3.72 10.12
C ASP A 51 10.85 -5.12 10.18
N ILE A 52 10.65 -5.91 9.12
CA ILE A 52 10.97 -7.34 9.08
C ILE A 52 12.47 -7.65 9.10
N ASN A 53 13.30 -6.76 8.58
CA ASN A 53 14.76 -6.92 8.54
C ASN A 53 15.49 -6.11 9.63
N ASN A 54 14.80 -5.85 10.72
CA ASN A 54 15.40 -5.26 11.91
C ASN A 54 16.42 -6.24 12.53
N PRO A 55 17.69 -5.81 12.74
CA PRO A 55 18.71 -6.67 13.37
C PRO A 55 18.31 -7.26 14.72
N ASP A 56 17.56 -6.48 15.53
CA ASP A 56 17.16 -6.90 16.87
C ASP A 56 15.96 -7.85 16.89
N ALA A 57 15.16 -7.87 15.83
CA ALA A 57 13.95 -8.68 15.74
C ALA A 57 13.63 -9.05 14.28
N PRO A 58 14.47 -9.90 13.63
CA PRO A 58 14.24 -10.30 12.25
C PRO A 58 12.99 -11.19 12.14
N LYS A 59 12.24 -11.02 11.04
CA LYS A 59 10.98 -11.73 10.82
C LYS A 59 10.85 -12.22 9.40
N VAL A 60 10.03 -13.24 9.20
CA VAL A 60 9.47 -13.62 7.90
C VAL A 60 8.00 -13.18 7.90
N LEU A 61 7.60 -12.44 6.89
CA LEU A 61 6.23 -11.99 6.69
C LEU A 61 5.67 -12.66 5.43
N CYS A 62 4.59 -13.41 5.59
CA CYS A 62 3.81 -13.95 4.50
C CYS A 62 2.49 -13.19 4.40
N VAL A 63 2.19 -12.67 3.22
CA VAL A 63 0.95 -11.92 2.94
C VAL A 63 0.20 -12.62 1.83
N GLY A 64 -0.99 -13.10 2.13
CA GLY A 64 -1.88 -13.72 1.15
C GLY A 64 -2.90 -12.73 0.58
N ASN A 65 -3.29 -12.95 -0.67
CA ASN A 65 -4.39 -12.26 -1.33
C ASN A 65 -5.53 -13.26 -1.59
N ASN A 66 -6.77 -12.76 -1.57
CA ASN A 66 -7.94 -13.52 -1.97
C ASN A 66 -8.47 -12.96 -3.29
N PRO A 67 -8.42 -13.75 -4.40
CA PRO A 67 -8.87 -13.29 -5.72
C PRO A 67 -10.32 -12.80 -5.74
N ASP A 68 -11.21 -13.48 -5.01
CA ASP A 68 -12.64 -13.16 -4.98
C ASP A 68 -12.92 -11.78 -4.31
N ARG A 69 -11.98 -11.29 -3.51
CA ARG A 69 -12.11 -10.04 -2.75
C ARG A 69 -11.00 -9.04 -3.05
N GLN A 70 -10.33 -9.19 -4.16
CA GLN A 70 -9.20 -8.35 -4.57
C GLN A 70 -9.56 -6.85 -4.58
N ALA A 71 -10.76 -6.49 -5.02
CA ALA A 71 -11.21 -5.09 -5.04
C ALA A 71 -11.24 -4.44 -3.64
N ILE A 72 -11.42 -5.23 -2.59
CA ILE A 72 -11.43 -4.77 -1.20
C ILE A 72 -10.03 -4.84 -0.61
N TYR A 73 -9.38 -6.00 -0.71
CA TYR A 73 -8.10 -6.25 -0.05
C TYR A 73 -6.92 -5.60 -0.77
N GLY A 74 -7.01 -5.40 -2.08
CA GLY A 74 -5.92 -4.81 -2.88
C GLY A 74 -5.48 -3.44 -2.39
N ALA A 75 -6.41 -2.60 -1.92
CA ALA A 75 -6.09 -1.29 -1.36
C ALA A 75 -5.28 -1.40 -0.04
N ALA A 76 -5.68 -2.30 0.85
CA ALA A 76 -4.97 -2.55 2.11
C ALA A 76 -3.59 -3.19 1.84
N LEU A 77 -3.53 -4.20 0.97
CA LEU A 77 -2.28 -4.85 0.58
C LEU A 77 -1.31 -3.86 -0.09
N GLY A 78 -1.81 -2.99 -0.96
CA GLY A 78 -1.02 -1.90 -1.56
C GLY A 78 -0.43 -0.95 -0.51
N LEU A 79 -1.20 -0.59 0.52
CA LEU A 79 -0.74 0.24 1.63
C LEU A 79 0.35 -0.48 2.45
N TYR A 80 0.13 -1.75 2.82
CA TYR A 80 1.12 -2.55 3.55
C TYR A 80 2.42 -2.69 2.74
N ASN A 81 2.33 -3.04 1.46
CA ASN A 81 3.50 -3.19 0.59
C ASN A 81 4.26 -1.87 0.40
N ALA A 82 3.56 -0.76 0.18
CA ALA A 82 4.18 0.55 0.06
C ALA A 82 4.90 0.97 1.37
N ARG A 83 4.38 0.59 2.53
CA ARG A 83 5.01 0.83 3.82
C ARG A 83 6.19 -0.12 4.05
N LEU A 84 6.01 -1.40 3.77
CA LEU A 84 7.03 -2.45 3.91
C LEU A 84 8.28 -2.10 3.12
N VAL A 85 8.13 -1.76 1.84
CA VAL A 85 9.24 -1.36 0.95
C VAL A 85 10.06 -0.21 1.56
N LYS A 86 9.41 0.79 2.12
CA LYS A 86 10.09 1.92 2.78
C LYS A 86 10.84 1.52 4.04
N LEU A 87 10.41 0.48 4.72
CA LEU A 87 11.04 0.01 5.97
C LEU A 87 12.22 -0.91 5.69
N VAL A 88 12.07 -1.84 4.73
CA VAL A 88 13.11 -2.81 4.41
C VAL A 88 14.26 -2.21 3.60
N ASN A 89 13.96 -1.22 2.76
CA ASN A 89 14.94 -0.59 1.86
C ASN A 89 15.67 0.56 2.56
N LYS A 90 16.37 0.26 3.65
CA LYS A 90 17.15 1.21 4.44
C LYS A 90 18.55 0.69 4.73
N LYS A 91 19.50 1.61 4.88
CA LYS A 91 20.86 1.30 5.36
C LYS A 91 20.82 0.78 6.81
N GLY A 92 21.77 -0.08 7.15
CA GLY A 92 21.90 -0.60 8.52
C GLY A 92 20.93 -1.74 8.87
N LYS A 93 20.10 -2.19 7.93
CA LYS A 93 19.20 -3.33 8.08
C LYS A 93 19.87 -4.64 7.65
N LEU A 94 19.28 -5.78 8.08
CA LEU A 94 19.74 -7.09 7.64
C LEU A 94 19.48 -7.30 6.15
N LYS A 95 20.25 -8.21 5.54
CA LYS A 95 19.95 -8.70 4.19
C LYS A 95 18.53 -9.28 4.18
N SER A 96 17.77 -8.94 3.16
CA SER A 96 16.38 -9.40 3.04
C SER A 96 16.00 -9.69 1.61
N SER A 97 14.94 -10.48 1.44
CA SER A 97 14.34 -10.78 0.13
C SER A 97 12.88 -10.37 0.14
N LEU A 98 12.45 -9.74 -0.93
CA LEU A 98 11.04 -9.47 -1.22
C LEU A 98 10.64 -10.33 -2.42
N ILE A 99 9.76 -11.28 -2.16
CA ILE A 99 9.25 -12.20 -3.18
C ILE A 99 7.78 -11.86 -3.38
N ILE A 100 7.41 -11.44 -4.58
CA ILE A 100 6.03 -11.09 -4.96
C ILE A 100 5.65 -12.02 -6.10
N ASP A 101 4.79 -12.97 -5.79
CA ASP A 101 4.15 -13.80 -6.77
C ASP A 101 2.92 -13.10 -7.32
N GLU A 102 2.67 -13.19 -8.63
CA GLU A 102 1.55 -12.54 -9.31
C GLU A 102 1.49 -11.01 -9.08
N LEU A 103 2.61 -10.33 -9.36
CA LEU A 103 2.77 -8.87 -9.16
C LEU A 103 1.60 -8.02 -9.71
N PRO A 104 0.99 -8.31 -10.88
CA PRO A 104 -0.11 -7.53 -11.42
C PRO A 104 -1.37 -7.50 -10.55
N THR A 105 -1.52 -8.45 -9.62
CA THR A 105 -2.68 -8.47 -8.71
C THR A 105 -2.54 -7.49 -7.55
N ILE A 106 -1.34 -6.97 -7.31
CA ILE A 106 -1.04 -6.10 -6.17
C ILE A 106 -0.24 -4.89 -6.65
N TYR A 107 -0.95 -3.85 -7.08
CA TYR A 107 -0.28 -2.58 -7.37
C TYR A 107 0.13 -1.86 -6.09
N PHE A 108 1.38 -1.39 -6.00
CA PHE A 108 1.82 -0.49 -4.94
C PHE A 108 2.86 0.52 -5.42
N LYS A 109 2.75 1.72 -4.92
CA LYS A 109 3.65 2.83 -5.25
C LYS A 109 5.04 2.61 -4.64
N GLY A 110 6.08 2.80 -5.44
CA GLY A 110 7.47 2.78 -4.98
C GLY A 110 8.23 1.50 -5.30
N LEU A 111 7.65 0.60 -6.11
CA LEU A 111 8.34 -0.59 -6.62
C LEU A 111 9.55 -0.21 -7.50
N ASP A 112 9.39 0.79 -8.36
CA ASP A 112 10.45 1.35 -9.20
C ASP A 112 11.65 1.83 -8.37
N ASN A 113 11.39 2.58 -7.33
CA ASN A 113 12.43 3.05 -6.41
C ASN A 113 13.10 1.89 -5.65
N LEU A 114 12.32 0.90 -5.24
CA LEU A 114 12.88 -0.31 -4.62
C LEU A 114 13.87 -0.97 -5.57
N ILE A 115 13.48 -1.27 -6.80
CA ILE A 115 14.33 -1.94 -7.79
C ILE A 115 15.61 -1.14 -8.01
N ALA A 116 15.52 0.18 -8.13
CA ALA A 116 16.68 1.06 -8.37
C ALA A 116 17.66 1.09 -7.18
N THR A 117 17.21 0.95 -5.95
CA THR A 117 18.01 1.19 -4.74
C THR A 117 18.25 -0.05 -3.87
N ALA A 118 17.53 -1.13 -4.10
CA ALA A 118 17.52 -2.35 -3.27
C ALA A 118 18.93 -2.96 -3.10
N ARG A 119 19.72 -2.98 -4.17
CA ARG A 119 21.08 -3.55 -4.14
C ARG A 119 21.97 -2.88 -3.09
N SER A 120 21.95 -1.55 -2.99
CA SER A 120 22.76 -0.80 -2.03
C SER A 120 22.33 -1.05 -0.58
N ASN A 121 21.07 -1.43 -0.37
CA ASN A 121 20.48 -1.73 0.93
C ASN A 121 20.41 -3.25 1.22
N LYS A 122 21.06 -4.08 0.38
CA LYS A 122 21.11 -5.54 0.54
C LYS A 122 19.73 -6.20 0.51
N VAL A 123 18.82 -5.67 -0.29
CA VAL A 123 17.50 -6.24 -0.53
C VAL A 123 17.48 -6.87 -1.91
N SER A 124 17.13 -8.16 -2.00
CA SER A 124 16.85 -8.83 -3.26
C SER A 124 15.35 -8.77 -3.56
N THR A 125 15.01 -8.62 -4.83
CA THR A 125 13.61 -8.62 -5.28
C THR A 125 13.40 -9.74 -6.29
N CYS A 126 12.36 -10.53 -6.08
CA CYS A 126 11.89 -11.54 -7.01
C CYS A 126 10.42 -11.22 -7.34
N LEU A 127 10.14 -10.97 -8.61
CA LEU A 127 8.84 -10.54 -9.08
C LEU A 127 8.30 -11.57 -10.06
N GLY A 128 7.20 -12.23 -9.71
CA GLY A 128 6.47 -13.15 -10.56
C GLY A 128 5.36 -12.44 -11.32
N PHE A 129 5.24 -12.70 -12.61
CA PHE A 129 4.15 -12.24 -13.47
C PHE A 129 4.05 -13.13 -14.72
N GLN A 130 2.89 -13.16 -15.33
CA GLN A 130 2.65 -14.04 -16.48
C GLN A 130 2.83 -13.31 -17.81
N ASP A 131 2.50 -12.02 -17.88
CA ASP A 131 2.51 -11.24 -19.11
C ASP A 131 2.94 -9.79 -18.86
N PHE A 132 3.83 -9.28 -19.72
CA PHE A 132 4.30 -7.90 -19.67
C PHE A 132 3.18 -6.88 -19.92
N SER A 133 2.17 -7.20 -20.70
CA SER A 133 1.04 -6.31 -20.96
C SER A 133 0.29 -5.89 -19.69
N GLN A 134 0.24 -6.76 -18.68
CA GLN A 134 -0.35 -6.46 -17.38
C GLN A 134 0.49 -5.44 -16.60
N LEU A 135 1.81 -5.54 -16.68
CA LEU A 135 2.71 -4.57 -16.06
C LEU A 135 2.63 -3.21 -16.74
N GLU A 136 2.58 -3.17 -18.07
CA GLU A 136 2.43 -1.94 -18.84
C GLU A 136 1.12 -1.22 -18.50
N ARG A 137 0.03 -1.96 -18.34
CA ARG A 137 -1.26 -1.39 -17.92
C ARG A 137 -1.18 -0.70 -16.56
N ASP A 138 -0.51 -1.31 -15.59
CA ASP A 138 -0.57 -0.89 -14.20
C ASP A 138 0.58 0.06 -13.83
N TYR A 139 1.75 -0.09 -14.47
CA TYR A 139 2.95 0.72 -14.21
C TYR A 139 3.32 1.67 -15.37
N GLY A 140 2.64 1.57 -16.51
CA GLY A 140 2.85 2.41 -17.70
C GLY A 140 3.97 1.92 -18.61
N GLN A 141 3.90 2.34 -19.86
CA GLN A 141 5.02 2.21 -20.82
C GLN A 141 6.05 3.29 -20.53
N LYS A 142 7.33 2.91 -20.50
CA LYS A 142 8.47 3.84 -20.46
C LYS A 142 9.21 3.80 -21.79
#